data_6b07cef4d4b7ff434f9f2170638dc4cb
#
_entry.id   6b07cef4d4b7ff434f9f2170638dc4cb
#
_cell.length_a   1.000
_cell.length_b   1.000
_cell.length_c   1.000
_cell.angle_alpha   90.00
_cell.angle_beta   90.00
_cell.angle_gamma   90.00
#
_symmetry.space_group_name_H-M   'P 1'
#
loop_
_entity.id
_entity.type
_entity.pdbx_description
1 polymer ?
#
loop_
_entity_poly.entity_id
_entity_poly.type
_entity_poly.pdbx_seq_one_letter_code
_entity_poly.pdbx_strand_id
1 'polypeptide(L)'
;MNVRDVMKSFHIQDTLNKKVWEEDKTLNKNVRKILLKVSQKFIKDWNIDKKVKIQDIRFTGSLAAYNWSKYSDIDLHIIVQYKDLNKDLNLVARFFTLMKAYWNIKHDIKIDGYEIEVYVEDVSEKHTATGLYSVLEDKWIKEPEPTDAVFDEDDVMTKSKYFFNLYNDILLKKYKEGKYSEVIQVIEKTKEKIRKMRSSGLARGGEFSTENLVFKVLRRTDLLGKMNDLITKSTDKKLSETKKM
;
A
#
# COMPACT_ATOMS: atom_id res chain seq x y z
N MET A 1 12.32 -6.76 -12.34
CA MET A 1 12.94 -6.48 -11.02
C MET A 1 13.40 -7.80 -10.43
N ASN A 2 14.62 -7.87 -9.86
CA ASN A 2 15.15 -9.10 -9.28
C ASN A 2 14.65 -9.25 -7.83
N VAL A 3 14.15 -10.44 -7.47
CA VAL A 3 13.67 -10.75 -6.11
C VAL A 3 14.75 -10.51 -5.06
N ARG A 4 16.03 -10.83 -5.36
CA ARG A 4 17.16 -10.58 -4.44
C ARG A 4 17.34 -9.10 -4.10
N ASP A 5 17.12 -8.19 -5.07
CA ASP A 5 17.24 -6.75 -4.81
C ASP A 5 16.07 -6.23 -3.94
N VAL A 6 14.90 -6.87 -4.07
CA VAL A 6 13.77 -6.59 -3.17
C VAL A 6 14.06 -7.07 -1.76
N MET A 7 14.67 -8.26 -1.60
CA MET A 7 15.04 -8.81 -0.30
C MET A 7 16.00 -7.88 0.47
N LYS A 8 17.04 -7.36 -0.20
CA LYS A 8 17.96 -6.39 0.40
C LYS A 8 17.26 -5.14 0.95
N SER A 9 16.09 -4.81 0.42
CA SER A 9 15.33 -3.63 0.83
C SER A 9 14.51 -3.82 2.10
N PHE A 10 14.54 -5.00 2.72
CA PHE A 10 13.87 -5.29 3.99
C PHE A 10 14.77 -5.07 5.21
N HIS A 11 16.06 -4.82 5.01
CA HIS A 11 16.95 -4.48 6.10
C HIS A 11 16.54 -3.16 6.76
N ILE A 12 16.66 -3.14 8.08
CA ILE A 12 16.42 -1.96 8.89
C ILE A 12 17.55 -0.97 8.71
N GLN A 13 17.20 0.30 8.72
CA GLN A 13 18.13 1.41 8.63
C GLN A 13 18.50 1.90 10.03
N ASP A 14 19.72 2.39 10.20
CA ASP A 14 20.20 2.94 11.48
C ASP A 14 19.58 4.31 11.80
N THR A 15 19.08 5.01 10.77
CA THR A 15 18.49 6.35 10.90
C THR A 15 17.18 6.47 10.13
N LEU A 16 16.37 7.44 10.51
CA LEU A 16 15.28 7.88 9.65
C LEU A 16 15.81 8.40 8.32
N ASN A 17 14.97 8.42 7.28
CA ASN A 17 15.41 8.84 5.96
C ASN A 17 15.79 10.34 5.94
N LYS A 18 17.06 10.64 5.73
CA LYS A 18 17.62 12.00 5.75
C LYS A 18 17.08 12.95 4.66
N LYS A 19 16.39 12.43 3.64
CA LYS A 19 15.68 13.25 2.64
C LYS A 19 14.33 13.76 3.16
N VAL A 20 13.81 13.10 4.19
CA VAL A 20 12.48 13.37 4.76
C VAL A 20 12.57 13.98 6.14
N TRP A 21 13.52 13.53 6.96
CA TRP A 21 13.69 13.89 8.36
C TRP A 21 14.99 14.60 8.62
N GLU A 22 14.97 15.58 9.50
CA GLU A 22 16.18 16.22 10.04
C GLU A 22 16.84 15.31 11.09
N GLU A 23 18.05 15.65 11.54
CA GLU A 23 18.80 14.84 12.53
C GLU A 23 18.09 14.76 13.89
N ASP A 24 17.35 15.78 14.27
CA ASP A 24 16.53 15.82 15.48
C ASP A 24 15.19 15.10 15.34
N LYS A 25 14.99 14.35 14.25
CA LYS A 25 13.77 13.64 13.86
C LYS A 25 12.56 14.55 13.61
N THR A 26 12.75 15.84 13.41
CA THR A 26 11.68 16.71 12.92
C THR A 26 11.48 16.52 11.41
N LEU A 27 10.28 16.77 10.93
CA LEU A 27 9.99 16.66 9.50
C LEU A 27 10.66 17.83 8.75
N ASN A 28 11.40 17.52 7.69
CA ASN A 28 12.04 18.56 6.87
C ASN A 28 10.99 19.60 6.41
N LYS A 29 11.29 20.87 6.61
CA LYS A 29 10.36 21.99 6.37
C LYS A 29 9.84 22.05 4.93
N ASN A 30 10.68 21.70 3.94
CA ASN A 30 10.26 21.67 2.54
C ASN A 30 9.34 20.47 2.27
N VAL A 31 9.68 19.30 2.81
CA VAL A 31 8.83 18.11 2.74
C VAL A 31 7.46 18.42 3.35
N ARG A 32 7.42 18.94 4.58
CA ARG A 32 6.18 19.33 5.26
C ARG A 32 5.33 20.27 4.41
N LYS A 33 5.95 21.31 3.84
CA LYS A 33 5.26 22.28 2.98
C LYS A 33 4.63 21.62 1.75
N ILE A 34 5.32 20.64 1.14
CA ILE A 34 4.80 19.92 -0.02
C ILE A 34 3.63 19.00 0.42
N LEU A 35 3.77 18.26 1.52
CA LEU A 35 2.71 17.39 2.03
C LEU A 35 1.42 18.16 2.34
N LEU A 36 1.53 19.34 2.96
CA LEU A 36 0.39 20.24 3.19
C LEU A 36 -0.24 20.73 1.89
N LYS A 37 0.56 21.08 0.87
CA LYS A 37 0.04 21.51 -0.44
C LYS A 37 -0.69 20.36 -1.16
N VAL A 38 -0.14 19.15 -1.12
CA VAL A 38 -0.76 17.95 -1.73
C VAL A 38 -2.09 17.64 -1.06
N SER A 39 -2.12 17.66 0.28
CA SER A 39 -3.36 17.45 1.05
C SER A 39 -4.40 18.52 0.72
N GLN A 40 -4.02 19.79 0.69
CA GLN A 40 -4.92 20.89 0.33
C GLN A 40 -5.48 20.76 -1.08
N LYS A 41 -4.65 20.34 -2.04
CA LYS A 41 -5.08 20.10 -3.43
C LYS A 41 -6.09 18.97 -3.50
N PHE A 42 -5.81 17.85 -2.84
CA PHE A 42 -6.74 16.72 -2.75
C PHE A 42 -8.07 17.13 -2.12
N ILE A 43 -8.03 17.78 -0.95
CA ILE A 43 -9.23 18.24 -0.23
C ILE A 43 -10.07 19.15 -1.12
N LYS A 44 -9.43 20.09 -1.84
CA LYS A 44 -10.08 21.07 -2.71
C LYS A 44 -10.73 20.43 -3.94
N ASP A 45 -10.03 19.52 -4.60
CA ASP A 45 -10.54 18.83 -5.80
C ASP A 45 -11.82 18.04 -5.53
N TRP A 46 -11.96 17.55 -4.30
CA TRP A 46 -13.10 16.74 -3.87
C TRP A 46 -14.10 17.51 -2.98
N ASN A 47 -13.84 18.80 -2.69
CA ASN A 47 -14.65 19.62 -1.77
C ASN A 47 -14.90 18.95 -0.42
N ILE A 48 -13.92 18.24 0.13
CA ILE A 48 -14.05 17.50 1.40
C ILE A 48 -14.29 18.46 2.56
N ASP A 49 -13.53 19.56 2.62
CA ASP A 49 -13.60 20.61 3.66
C ASP A 49 -14.97 21.29 3.77
N LYS A 50 -15.76 21.29 2.69
CA LYS A 50 -17.14 21.78 2.68
C LYS A 50 -18.14 20.78 3.29
N LYS A 51 -17.73 19.55 3.50
CA LYS A 51 -18.58 18.45 3.96
C LYS A 51 -18.27 18.00 5.36
N VAL A 52 -16.99 18.02 5.72
CA VAL A 52 -16.49 17.50 7.00
C VAL A 52 -15.25 18.27 7.45
N LYS A 53 -15.09 18.42 8.77
CA LYS A 53 -13.89 19.03 9.35
C LYS A 53 -12.68 18.12 9.17
N ILE A 54 -11.59 18.64 8.63
CA ILE A 54 -10.29 17.94 8.64
C ILE A 54 -9.76 17.97 10.08
N GLN A 55 -9.57 16.78 10.66
CA GLN A 55 -9.10 16.62 12.04
C GLN A 55 -7.57 16.69 12.12
N ASP A 56 -6.90 16.04 11.17
CA ASP A 56 -5.45 16.01 11.08
C ASP A 56 -5.00 15.64 9.66
N ILE A 57 -3.73 15.87 9.37
CA ILE A 57 -3.01 15.32 8.23
C ILE A 57 -1.84 14.54 8.81
N ARG A 58 -1.78 13.22 8.55
CA ARG A 58 -0.80 12.33 9.15
C ARG A 58 0.12 11.74 8.10
N PHE A 59 1.37 11.65 8.47
CA PHE A 59 2.38 10.92 7.71
C PHE A 59 2.75 9.65 8.47
N THR A 60 2.71 8.51 7.78
CA THR A 60 2.98 7.18 8.36
C THR A 60 3.72 6.30 7.34
N GLY A 61 3.75 4.99 7.57
CA GLY A 61 4.40 4.04 6.68
C GLY A 61 5.90 3.90 6.93
N SER A 62 6.58 3.24 6.00
CA SER A 62 7.99 2.88 6.18
C SER A 62 8.93 4.08 6.19
N LEU A 63 8.59 5.19 5.50
CA LEU A 63 9.38 6.43 5.53
C LEU A 63 9.23 7.21 6.85
N ALA A 64 8.19 6.92 7.63
CA ALA A 64 8.03 7.41 9.00
C ALA A 64 8.58 6.42 10.05
N ALA A 65 9.45 5.49 9.65
CA ALA A 65 10.05 4.46 10.49
C ALA A 65 11.47 4.09 9.99
N TYR A 66 12.10 3.13 10.62
CA TYR A 66 13.46 2.67 10.27
C TYR A 66 13.51 1.60 9.19
N ASN A 67 12.35 1.11 8.71
CA ASN A 67 12.24 0.08 7.67
C ASN A 67 12.03 0.66 6.27
N TRP A 68 12.48 1.89 6.05
CA TRP A 68 12.41 2.53 4.75
C TRP A 68 13.43 1.98 3.75
N SER A 69 13.12 2.11 2.48
CA SER A 69 13.97 1.70 1.36
C SER A 69 13.68 2.55 0.13
N LYS A 70 14.43 2.33 -0.95
CA LYS A 70 14.15 2.97 -2.26
C LYS A 70 12.78 2.61 -2.87
N TYR A 71 12.08 1.63 -2.33
CA TYR A 71 10.73 1.22 -2.76
C TYR A 71 9.63 1.73 -1.82
N SER A 72 9.99 2.56 -0.86
CA SER A 72 9.02 3.19 0.03
C SER A 72 8.26 4.28 -0.67
N ASP A 73 7.05 4.50 -0.23
CA ASP A 73 6.13 5.56 -0.57
C ASP A 73 5.88 6.46 0.65
N ILE A 74 5.40 7.66 0.42
CA ILE A 74 4.96 8.57 1.48
C ILE A 74 3.46 8.35 1.66
N ASP A 75 3.09 7.66 2.74
CA ASP A 75 1.70 7.42 3.11
C ASP A 75 1.12 8.65 3.82
N LEU A 76 0.32 9.44 3.11
CA LEU A 76 -0.26 10.70 3.58
C LEU A 76 -1.76 10.53 3.85
N HIS A 77 -2.15 10.58 5.12
CA HIS A 77 -3.52 10.33 5.59
C HIS A 77 -4.22 11.63 5.98
N ILE A 78 -5.36 11.92 5.37
CA ILE A 78 -6.26 13.00 5.71
C ILE A 78 -7.30 12.43 6.67
N ILE A 79 -7.30 12.90 7.92
CA ILE A 79 -8.15 12.37 8.98
C ILE A 79 -9.44 13.16 9.05
N VAL A 80 -10.56 12.48 8.93
CA VAL A 80 -11.91 13.02 9.01
C VAL A 80 -12.80 12.13 9.85
N GLN A 81 -13.99 12.61 10.20
CA GLN A 81 -14.98 11.82 10.89
C GLN A 81 -16.04 11.33 9.89
N TYR A 82 -16.03 10.03 9.54
CA TYR A 82 -16.92 9.47 8.52
C TYR A 82 -18.40 9.66 8.83
N LYS A 83 -18.79 9.59 10.11
CA LYS A 83 -20.18 9.76 10.52
C LYS A 83 -20.76 11.14 10.22
N ASP A 84 -19.90 12.16 10.07
CA ASP A 84 -20.32 13.52 9.69
C ASP A 84 -20.73 13.60 8.21
N LEU A 85 -20.27 12.64 7.40
CA LEU A 85 -20.62 12.53 6.00
C LEU A 85 -21.87 11.66 5.77
N ASN A 86 -21.90 10.47 6.37
CA ASN A 86 -23.02 9.55 6.26
C ASN A 86 -23.01 8.54 7.42
N LYS A 87 -24.21 8.08 7.81
CA LYS A 87 -24.40 7.04 8.82
C LYS A 87 -23.88 5.66 8.35
N ASP A 88 -23.92 5.40 7.05
CA ASP A 88 -23.33 4.19 6.45
C ASP A 88 -21.81 4.37 6.29
N LEU A 89 -21.07 4.00 7.32
CA LEU A 89 -19.60 4.12 7.36
C LEU A 89 -18.93 3.26 6.27
N ASN A 90 -19.55 2.11 5.90
CA ASN A 90 -19.02 1.27 4.83
C ASN A 90 -19.12 1.96 3.47
N LEU A 91 -20.22 2.65 3.21
CA LEU A 91 -20.38 3.46 1.99
C LEU A 91 -19.30 4.55 1.94
N VAL A 92 -19.09 5.28 3.05
CA VAL A 92 -18.08 6.33 3.14
C VAL A 92 -16.67 5.77 2.90
N ALA A 93 -16.32 4.65 3.55
CA ALA A 93 -15.02 4.00 3.38
C ALA A 93 -14.78 3.57 1.91
N ARG A 94 -15.78 2.97 1.25
CA ARG A 94 -15.70 2.59 -0.17
C ARG A 94 -15.56 3.81 -1.08
N PHE A 95 -16.29 4.88 -0.78
CA PHE A 95 -16.20 6.13 -1.52
C PHE A 95 -14.78 6.71 -1.47
N PHE A 96 -14.19 6.83 -0.28
CA PHE A 96 -12.83 7.31 -0.13
C PHE A 96 -11.78 6.36 -0.74
N THR A 97 -12.02 5.05 -0.71
CA THR A 97 -11.16 4.08 -1.39
C THR A 97 -11.13 4.33 -2.91
N LEU A 98 -12.27 4.61 -3.52
CA LEU A 98 -12.35 4.95 -4.96
C LEU A 98 -11.70 6.29 -5.27
N MET A 99 -11.94 7.31 -4.43
CA MET A 99 -11.32 8.63 -4.57
C MET A 99 -9.79 8.53 -4.52
N LYS A 100 -9.25 7.82 -3.52
CA LYS A 100 -7.82 7.52 -3.42
C LYS A 100 -7.29 6.86 -4.68
N ALA A 101 -7.93 5.77 -5.12
CA ALA A 101 -7.48 5.02 -6.29
C ALA A 101 -7.44 5.92 -7.54
N TYR A 102 -8.50 6.71 -7.76
CA TYR A 102 -8.55 7.64 -8.89
C TYR A 102 -7.46 8.71 -8.80
N TRP A 103 -7.28 9.33 -7.62
CA TRP A 103 -6.27 10.36 -7.41
C TRP A 103 -4.86 9.83 -7.62
N ASN A 104 -4.50 8.72 -6.98
CA ASN A 104 -3.15 8.16 -7.05
C ASN A 104 -2.81 7.62 -8.45
N ILE A 105 -3.80 7.20 -9.25
CA ILE A 105 -3.59 6.85 -10.67
C ILE A 105 -3.38 8.11 -11.52
N LYS A 106 -4.11 9.20 -11.23
CA LYS A 106 -4.08 10.43 -12.03
C LYS A 106 -2.84 11.28 -11.78
N HIS A 107 -2.27 11.21 -10.59
CA HIS A 107 -1.17 12.06 -10.15
C HIS A 107 0.08 11.22 -9.83
N ASP A 108 1.22 11.62 -10.36
CA ASP A 108 2.56 11.09 -10.05
C ASP A 108 3.36 12.18 -9.31
N ILE A 109 3.05 12.37 -8.02
CA ILE A 109 3.68 13.38 -7.18
C ILE A 109 4.78 12.74 -6.35
N LYS A 110 6.00 13.28 -6.45
CA LYS A 110 7.18 12.75 -5.78
C LYS A 110 7.91 13.81 -4.96
N ILE A 111 8.46 13.40 -3.84
CA ILE A 111 9.44 14.16 -3.04
C ILE A 111 10.72 13.31 -2.99
N ASP A 112 11.81 13.85 -3.53
CA ASP A 112 13.14 13.22 -3.55
C ASP A 112 13.13 11.76 -4.06
N GLY A 113 12.23 11.46 -5.01
CA GLY A 113 12.07 10.16 -5.64
C GLY A 113 11.05 9.23 -4.98
N TYR A 114 10.45 9.62 -3.84
CA TYR A 114 9.38 8.89 -3.16
C TYR A 114 8.01 9.38 -3.61
N GLU A 115 7.15 8.47 -4.05
CA GLU A 115 5.77 8.77 -4.44
C GLU A 115 4.93 9.10 -3.21
N ILE A 116 3.97 10.05 -3.38
CA ILE A 116 3.01 10.39 -2.34
C ILE A 116 1.69 9.68 -2.63
N GLU A 117 1.31 8.76 -1.77
CA GLU A 117 -0.02 8.15 -1.77
C GLU A 117 -0.93 8.86 -0.75
N VAL A 118 -2.05 9.42 -1.24
CA VAL A 118 -3.02 10.11 -0.38
C VAL A 118 -4.13 9.16 0.01
N TYR A 119 -4.49 9.16 1.29
CA TYR A 119 -5.57 8.38 1.89
C TYR A 119 -6.54 9.31 2.63
N VAL A 120 -7.80 8.91 2.75
CA VAL A 120 -8.73 9.51 3.70
C VAL A 120 -9.14 8.43 4.70
N GLU A 121 -9.06 8.74 5.99
CA GLU A 121 -9.21 7.78 7.07
C GLU A 121 -10.15 8.32 8.15
N ASP A 122 -10.93 7.43 8.76
CA ASP A 122 -11.79 7.80 9.88
C ASP A 122 -10.96 8.05 11.14
N VAL A 123 -11.34 9.06 11.91
CA VAL A 123 -10.68 9.42 13.18
C VAL A 123 -10.64 8.27 14.18
N SER A 124 -11.58 7.33 14.09
CA SER A 124 -11.67 6.17 14.99
C SER A 124 -10.78 4.99 14.55
N GLU A 125 -10.16 5.04 13.37
CA GLU A 125 -9.29 3.96 12.90
C GLU A 125 -8.03 3.87 13.77
N LYS A 126 -7.72 2.64 14.19
CA LYS A 126 -6.53 2.37 15.01
C LYS A 126 -5.32 2.15 14.12
N HIS A 127 -4.32 2.99 14.29
CA HIS A 127 -3.03 2.81 13.62
C HIS A 127 -2.19 1.74 14.32
N THR A 128 -1.75 0.76 13.54
CA THR A 128 -0.75 -0.23 13.95
C THR A 128 0.67 0.17 13.51
N ALA A 129 0.81 1.34 12.89
CA ALA A 129 2.08 1.84 12.39
C ALA A 129 3.11 2.01 13.50
N THR A 130 4.39 1.78 13.17
CA THR A 130 5.52 2.00 14.08
C THR A 130 5.81 3.47 14.27
N GLY A 131 5.66 4.30 13.21
CA GLY A 131 5.78 5.74 13.25
C GLY A 131 4.51 6.44 12.74
N LEU A 132 4.09 7.49 13.45
CA LEU A 132 2.92 8.31 13.10
C LEU A 132 3.20 9.78 13.44
N TYR A 133 3.19 10.64 12.43
CA TYR A 133 3.50 12.06 12.55
C TYR A 133 2.32 12.94 12.15
N SER A 134 1.95 13.91 12.97
CA SER A 134 1.00 14.95 12.57
C SER A 134 1.72 16.02 11.75
N VAL A 135 1.37 16.11 10.48
CA VAL A 135 1.90 17.13 9.56
C VAL A 135 1.29 18.50 9.86
N LEU A 136 0.04 18.54 10.37
CA LEU A 136 -0.60 19.80 10.78
C LEU A 136 0.06 20.38 12.02
N GLU A 137 0.24 19.58 13.06
CA GLU A 137 0.78 20.03 14.35
C GLU A 137 2.31 20.01 14.39
N ASP A 138 2.97 19.48 13.33
CA ASP A 138 4.43 19.37 13.23
C ASP A 138 5.07 18.61 14.39
N LYS A 139 4.47 17.46 14.75
CA LYS A 139 4.96 16.66 15.86
C LYS A 139 4.66 15.18 15.70
N TRP A 140 5.45 14.35 16.36
CA TRP A 140 5.16 12.93 16.47
C TRP A 140 3.92 12.69 17.34
N ILE A 141 2.98 11.88 16.84
CA ILE A 141 1.90 11.26 17.62
C ILE A 141 2.44 9.96 18.23
N LYS A 142 3.23 9.23 17.45
CA LYS A 142 3.98 8.06 17.89
C LYS A 142 5.33 8.08 17.20
N GLU A 143 6.39 8.34 17.94
CA GLU A 143 7.75 8.29 17.43
C GLU A 143 8.17 6.84 17.18
N PRO A 144 8.82 6.52 16.03
CA PRO A 144 9.28 5.18 15.75
C PRO A 144 10.50 4.84 16.61
N GLU A 145 10.54 3.61 17.08
CA GLU A 145 11.72 3.07 17.76
C GLU A 145 12.52 2.20 16.79
N PRO A 146 13.85 2.23 16.88
CA PRO A 146 14.72 1.25 16.19
C PRO A 146 14.33 -0.16 16.58
N THR A 147 14.42 -1.08 15.67
CA THR A 147 14.11 -2.49 15.91
C THR A 147 15.17 -3.39 15.27
N ASP A 148 15.60 -4.42 15.95
CA ASP A 148 16.55 -5.44 15.48
C ASP A 148 15.79 -6.63 14.85
N ALA A 149 14.85 -6.35 13.97
CA ALA A 149 14.04 -7.40 13.36
C ALA A 149 14.90 -8.26 12.42
N VAL A 150 14.95 -9.54 12.72
CA VAL A 150 15.58 -10.58 11.88
C VAL A 150 14.47 -11.37 11.18
N PHE A 151 14.69 -11.72 9.93
CA PHE A 151 13.78 -12.56 9.15
C PHE A 151 14.57 -13.62 8.37
N ASP A 152 13.90 -14.72 8.07
CA ASP A 152 14.46 -15.81 7.27
C ASP A 152 14.30 -15.51 5.77
N GLU A 153 15.41 -15.12 5.12
CA GLU A 153 15.43 -14.79 3.69
C GLU A 153 15.09 -16.00 2.82
N ASP A 154 15.52 -17.20 3.18
CA ASP A 154 15.30 -18.41 2.40
C ASP A 154 13.84 -18.84 2.45
N ASP A 155 13.18 -18.70 3.60
CA ASP A 155 11.73 -18.96 3.72
C ASP A 155 10.91 -17.95 2.92
N VAL A 156 11.24 -16.65 2.98
CA VAL A 156 10.60 -15.62 2.15
C VAL A 156 10.79 -15.91 0.67
N MET A 157 12.01 -16.28 0.26
CA MET A 157 12.33 -16.60 -1.13
C MET A 157 11.54 -17.82 -1.61
N THR A 158 11.53 -18.89 -0.83
CA THR A 158 10.86 -20.15 -1.16
C THR A 158 9.36 -19.95 -1.33
N LYS A 159 8.73 -19.27 -0.37
CA LYS A 159 7.29 -18.96 -0.44
C LYS A 159 6.96 -18.01 -1.61
N SER A 160 7.83 -17.05 -1.90
CA SER A 160 7.63 -16.16 -3.05
C SER A 160 7.70 -16.89 -4.38
N LYS A 161 8.68 -17.81 -4.55
CA LYS A 161 8.81 -18.64 -5.77
C LYS A 161 7.55 -19.42 -6.10
N TYR A 162 6.83 -19.92 -5.09
CA TYR A 162 5.55 -20.60 -5.32
C TYR A 162 4.56 -19.74 -6.11
N PHE A 163 4.42 -18.46 -5.77
CA PHE A 163 3.48 -17.57 -6.46
C PHE A 163 3.96 -17.18 -7.86
N PHE A 164 5.28 -17.03 -8.07
CA PHE A 164 5.85 -16.81 -9.40
C PHE A 164 5.60 -18.00 -10.32
N ASN A 165 5.86 -19.22 -9.84
CA ASN A 165 5.62 -20.44 -10.62
C ASN A 165 4.12 -20.61 -10.92
N LEU A 166 3.24 -20.35 -9.95
CA LEU A 166 1.79 -20.36 -10.17
C LEU A 166 1.39 -19.41 -11.30
N TYR A 167 1.93 -18.20 -11.31
CA TYR A 167 1.64 -17.22 -12.37
C TYR A 167 2.19 -17.64 -13.72
N ASN A 168 3.49 -17.93 -13.78
CA ASN A 168 4.20 -18.17 -15.03
C ASN A 168 3.84 -19.51 -15.69
N ASP A 169 3.76 -20.58 -14.89
CA ASP A 169 3.65 -21.95 -15.41
C ASP A 169 2.20 -22.43 -15.51
N ILE A 170 1.33 -21.90 -14.66
CA ILE A 170 -0.08 -22.36 -14.59
C ILE A 170 -1.03 -21.31 -15.18
N LEU A 171 -1.02 -20.07 -14.66
CA LEU A 171 -2.02 -19.07 -15.03
C LEU A 171 -1.85 -18.60 -16.48
N LEU A 172 -0.63 -18.27 -16.89
CA LEU A 172 -0.37 -17.84 -18.27
C LEU A 172 -0.65 -18.95 -19.28
N LYS A 173 -0.36 -20.23 -18.93
CA LYS A 173 -0.71 -21.37 -19.75
C LYS A 173 -2.22 -21.50 -19.91
N LYS A 174 -2.97 -21.52 -18.81
CA LYS A 174 -4.46 -21.58 -18.85
C LYS A 174 -5.08 -20.42 -19.62
N TYR A 175 -4.54 -19.22 -19.50
CA TYR A 175 -4.99 -18.07 -20.27
C TYR A 175 -4.80 -18.27 -21.78
N LYS A 176 -3.63 -18.76 -22.20
CA LYS A 176 -3.35 -19.09 -23.63
C LYS A 176 -4.25 -20.21 -24.17
N GLU A 177 -4.67 -21.14 -23.32
CA GLU A 177 -5.60 -22.22 -23.64
C GLU A 177 -7.07 -21.76 -23.67
N GLY A 178 -7.38 -20.48 -23.44
CA GLY A 178 -8.77 -19.96 -23.41
C GLY A 178 -9.55 -20.31 -22.16
N LYS A 179 -8.92 -20.88 -21.12
CA LYS A 179 -9.56 -21.30 -19.87
C LYS A 179 -9.80 -20.12 -18.92
N TYR A 180 -10.44 -19.06 -19.41
CA TYR A 180 -10.57 -17.79 -18.72
C TYR A 180 -11.27 -17.89 -17.36
N SER A 181 -12.34 -18.70 -17.27
CA SER A 181 -13.05 -18.91 -16.01
C SER A 181 -12.17 -19.55 -14.92
N GLU A 182 -11.32 -20.51 -15.30
CA GLU A 182 -10.38 -21.15 -14.38
C GLU A 182 -9.29 -20.16 -13.92
N VAL A 183 -8.78 -19.33 -14.85
CA VAL A 183 -7.80 -18.27 -14.52
C VAL A 183 -8.37 -17.34 -13.46
N ILE A 184 -9.59 -16.83 -13.67
CA ILE A 184 -10.27 -15.93 -12.73
C ILE A 184 -10.37 -16.60 -11.34
N GLN A 185 -10.93 -17.81 -11.28
CA GLN A 185 -11.11 -18.54 -10.01
C GLN A 185 -9.79 -18.78 -9.25
N VAL A 186 -8.75 -19.19 -9.99
CA VAL A 186 -7.43 -19.47 -9.36
C VAL A 186 -6.82 -18.19 -8.82
N ILE A 187 -6.88 -17.07 -9.56
CA ILE A 187 -6.33 -15.81 -9.10
C ILE A 187 -7.12 -15.27 -7.89
N GLU A 188 -8.45 -15.33 -7.90
CA GLU A 188 -9.28 -14.87 -6.77
C GLU A 188 -8.95 -15.65 -5.49
N LYS A 189 -8.89 -16.99 -5.56
CA LYS A 189 -8.47 -17.85 -4.44
C LYS A 189 -7.06 -17.53 -3.97
N THR A 190 -6.14 -17.26 -4.91
CA THR A 190 -4.75 -16.92 -4.61
C THR A 190 -4.67 -15.57 -3.89
N LYS A 191 -5.39 -14.56 -4.36
CA LYS A 191 -5.46 -13.24 -3.70
C LYS A 191 -6.04 -13.33 -2.29
N GLU A 192 -7.08 -14.14 -2.11
CA GLU A 192 -7.63 -14.39 -0.78
C GLU A 192 -6.62 -15.08 0.14
N LYS A 193 -5.91 -16.11 -0.36
CA LYS A 193 -4.81 -16.77 0.37
C LYS A 193 -3.73 -15.79 0.78
N ILE A 194 -3.27 -14.94 -0.15
CA ILE A 194 -2.24 -13.92 0.13
C ILE A 194 -2.73 -12.94 1.20
N ARG A 195 -3.98 -12.47 1.12
CA ARG A 195 -4.57 -11.57 2.11
C ARG A 195 -4.63 -12.19 3.50
N LYS A 196 -5.14 -13.43 3.61
CA LYS A 196 -5.21 -14.17 4.88
C LYS A 196 -3.83 -14.43 5.46
N MET A 197 -2.90 -14.85 4.61
CA MET A 197 -1.50 -15.09 4.98
C MET A 197 -0.87 -13.80 5.56
N ARG A 198 -1.01 -12.66 4.87
CA ARG A 198 -0.50 -11.37 5.34
C ARG A 198 -1.13 -10.95 6.67
N SER A 199 -2.45 -11.02 6.81
CA SER A 199 -3.15 -10.65 8.04
C SER A 199 -2.70 -11.50 9.22
N SER A 200 -2.58 -12.82 9.01
CA SER A 200 -2.09 -13.75 10.04
C SER A 200 -0.63 -13.50 10.40
N GLY A 201 0.23 -13.21 9.41
CA GLY A 201 1.62 -12.87 9.63
C GLY A 201 1.79 -11.59 10.44
N LEU A 202 1.06 -10.53 10.07
CA LEU A 202 1.07 -9.27 10.80
C LEU A 202 0.61 -9.42 12.25
N ALA A 203 -0.42 -10.24 12.49
CA ALA A 203 -0.93 -10.48 13.85
C ALA A 203 0.05 -11.27 14.74
N ARG A 204 0.87 -12.18 14.17
CA ARG A 204 1.79 -13.05 14.92
C ARG A 204 3.20 -12.51 15.04
N GLY A 205 3.74 -11.95 13.96
CA GLY A 205 5.15 -11.56 13.85
C GLY A 205 5.37 -10.14 13.33
N GLY A 206 4.30 -9.33 13.23
CA GLY A 206 4.40 -7.95 12.81
C GLY A 206 4.89 -7.77 11.37
N GLU A 207 5.48 -6.63 11.08
CA GLU A 207 5.89 -6.23 9.74
C GLU A 207 6.98 -7.12 9.12
N PHE A 208 7.79 -7.77 9.94
CA PHE A 208 8.89 -8.64 9.52
C PHE A 208 8.53 -10.12 9.47
N SER A 209 7.25 -10.46 9.71
CA SER A 209 6.81 -11.84 9.49
C SER A 209 7.06 -12.27 8.03
N THR A 210 7.49 -13.51 7.84
CA THR A 210 7.71 -14.08 6.50
C THR A 210 6.54 -13.81 5.56
N GLU A 211 5.33 -13.98 6.05
CA GLU A 211 4.10 -13.81 5.28
C GLU A 211 3.90 -12.37 4.78
N ASN A 212 4.20 -11.39 5.62
CA ASN A 212 4.14 -9.99 5.20
C ASN A 212 5.27 -9.62 4.25
N LEU A 213 6.47 -10.16 4.46
CA LEU A 213 7.61 -9.95 3.56
C LEU A 213 7.37 -10.60 2.19
N VAL A 214 6.80 -11.79 2.14
CA VAL A 214 6.33 -12.41 0.88
C VAL A 214 5.36 -11.49 0.16
N PHE A 215 4.34 -10.96 0.86
CA PHE A 215 3.42 -9.99 0.26
C PHE A 215 4.16 -8.76 -0.29
N LYS A 216 5.13 -8.20 0.46
CA LYS A 216 5.95 -7.07 0.00
C LYS A 216 6.78 -7.45 -1.25
N VAL A 217 7.33 -8.67 -1.33
CA VAL A 217 8.01 -9.18 -2.55
C VAL A 217 7.05 -9.20 -3.73
N LEU A 218 5.87 -9.82 -3.58
CA LEU A 218 4.90 -9.94 -4.67
C LEU A 218 4.41 -8.56 -5.16
N ARG A 219 4.23 -7.59 -4.25
CA ARG A 219 3.87 -6.21 -4.58
C ARG A 219 5.00 -5.49 -5.33
N ARG A 220 6.22 -5.51 -4.77
CA ARG A 220 7.38 -4.79 -5.33
C ARG A 220 7.88 -5.35 -6.65
N THR A 221 7.63 -6.62 -6.94
CA THR A 221 7.91 -7.26 -8.24
C THR A 221 6.76 -7.14 -9.23
N ASP A 222 5.70 -6.42 -8.85
CA ASP A 222 4.48 -6.24 -9.65
C ASP A 222 3.73 -7.54 -9.99
N LEU A 223 3.94 -8.61 -9.25
CA LEU A 223 3.19 -9.85 -9.49
C LEU A 223 1.70 -9.70 -9.19
N LEU A 224 1.36 -8.92 -8.14
CA LEU A 224 -0.04 -8.64 -7.80
C LEU A 224 -0.72 -7.79 -8.87
N GLY A 225 -0.03 -6.81 -9.46
CA GLY A 225 -0.50 -6.02 -10.60
C GLY A 225 -0.77 -6.91 -11.81
N LYS A 226 0.19 -7.73 -12.19
CA LYS A 226 0.05 -8.71 -13.29
C LYS A 226 -1.10 -9.68 -13.11
N MET A 227 -1.37 -10.13 -11.87
CA MET A 227 -2.53 -10.97 -11.57
C MET A 227 -3.85 -10.20 -11.75
N ASN A 228 -3.91 -8.92 -11.34
CA ASN A 228 -5.08 -8.07 -11.55
C ASN A 228 -5.35 -7.85 -13.04
N ASP A 229 -4.33 -7.52 -13.81
CA ASP A 229 -4.44 -7.37 -15.26
C ASP A 229 -4.91 -8.64 -15.94
N LEU A 230 -4.42 -9.80 -15.48
CA LEU A 230 -4.81 -11.08 -16.06
C LEU A 230 -6.27 -11.43 -15.75
N ILE A 231 -6.78 -11.09 -14.55
CA ILE A 231 -8.23 -11.19 -14.24
C ILE A 231 -9.03 -10.32 -15.19
N THR A 232 -8.68 -9.03 -15.31
CA THR A 232 -9.39 -8.09 -16.17
C THR A 232 -9.43 -8.59 -17.60
N LYS A 233 -8.26 -8.96 -18.17
CA LYS A 233 -8.16 -9.52 -19.53
C LYS A 233 -8.97 -10.81 -19.71
N SER A 234 -8.98 -11.69 -18.70
CA SER A 234 -9.76 -12.94 -18.74
C SER A 234 -11.27 -12.67 -18.69
N THR A 235 -11.68 -11.69 -17.86
CA THR A 235 -13.08 -11.26 -17.76
C THR A 235 -13.55 -10.65 -19.08
N ASP A 236 -12.75 -9.75 -19.66
CA ASP A 236 -13.08 -9.09 -20.94
C ASP A 236 -13.21 -10.12 -22.07
N LYS A 237 -12.29 -11.08 -22.15
CA LYS A 237 -12.38 -12.17 -23.14
C LYS A 237 -13.64 -13.00 -22.95
N LYS A 238 -13.94 -13.41 -21.71
CA LYS A 238 -15.14 -14.19 -21.39
C LYS A 238 -16.44 -13.45 -21.71
N LEU A 239 -16.50 -12.14 -21.43
CA LEU A 239 -17.71 -11.33 -21.71
C LEU A 239 -17.83 -11.00 -23.20
N SER A 240 -16.72 -10.94 -23.94
CA SER A 240 -16.70 -10.67 -25.37
C SER A 240 -16.88 -11.92 -26.25
N GLU A 241 -16.93 -13.13 -25.67
CA GLU A 241 -17.21 -14.36 -26.40
C GLU A 241 -18.68 -14.37 -26.89
N THR A 242 -18.89 -14.08 -28.16
CA THR A 242 -20.14 -14.41 -28.84
C THR A 242 -20.22 -15.93 -28.99
N LYS A 243 -21.21 -16.56 -28.38
CA LYS A 243 -21.52 -17.96 -28.70
C LYS A 243 -21.74 -18.04 -30.21
N LYS A 244 -20.88 -18.78 -30.92
CA LYS A 244 -21.23 -19.23 -32.25
C LYS A 244 -22.51 -20.07 -32.11
N MET A 245 -23.65 -19.52 -32.55
CA MET A 245 -24.87 -20.28 -32.75
C MET A 245 -24.63 -21.36 -33.78
#